data_8fdc66115b328dc2a6d52acf8df2b0ea
#
_entry.id   8fdc66115b328dc2a6d52acf8df2b0ea
#
_cell.length_a   1.000
_cell.length_b   1.000
_cell.length_c   1.000
_cell.angle_alpha   90.00
_cell.angle_beta   90.00
_cell.angle_gamma   90.00
#
_symmetry.space_group_name_H-M   'P 1'
#
loop_
_entity.id
_entity.type
_entity.pdbx_description
1 polymer ?
#
loop_
_entity_poly.entity_id
_entity_poly.type
_entity_poly.pdbx_seq_one_letter_code
_entity_poly.pdbx_strand_id
1 'polypeptide(L)'
;ILVDGDESLCLGYTGVEVYKDVYVGDMMEYKATLTHIGNTSRDCHIEVFKLATPAYREGKAKEDCLPGEMVWFDEPVLCSAGNVRLVVKKHLQRGEQPDGTVAEPWADNEDFPEVGFDKDHPEDITFRYRMSDRDVFYLGGVVNGARNITLMEDTAKRLMAREFGNTGHIT
;
A
#
# COMPACT_ATOMS: atom_id res chain seq x y z
N ILE A 1 -0.63 -8.31 8.50
CA ILE A 1 -0.76 -9.77 8.33
C ILE A 1 0.54 -10.38 7.79
N LEU A 2 1.19 -9.84 6.73
CA LEU A 2 2.45 -10.40 6.18
C LEU A 2 3.57 -10.51 7.22
N VAL A 3 3.66 -9.54 8.12
CA VAL A 3 4.71 -9.50 9.16
C VAL A 3 4.34 -10.31 10.39
N ASP A 4 3.06 -10.39 10.75
CA ASP A 4 2.62 -10.91 12.05
C ASP A 4 1.57 -12.04 11.94
N GLY A 5 1.24 -12.48 10.73
CA GLY A 5 0.26 -13.56 10.51
C GLY A 5 -1.21 -13.18 10.75
N ASP A 6 -1.49 -12.00 11.26
CA ASP A 6 -2.83 -11.52 11.58
C ASP A 6 -2.95 -10.02 11.29
N GLU A 7 -4.17 -9.51 11.32
CA GLU A 7 -4.43 -8.09 11.12
C GLU A 7 -3.86 -7.25 12.27
N SER A 8 -3.23 -6.15 11.89
CA SER A 8 -2.82 -5.12 12.82
C SER A 8 -3.85 -4.01 12.87
N LEU A 9 -3.97 -3.37 14.01
CA LEU A 9 -4.79 -2.17 14.16
C LEU A 9 -3.97 -0.95 13.73
N CYS A 10 -4.48 -0.18 12.78
CA CYS A 10 -3.88 1.10 12.42
C CYS A 10 -4.06 2.10 13.58
N LEU A 11 -2.95 2.59 14.13
CA LEU A 11 -2.95 3.62 15.15
C LEU A 11 -3.06 5.03 14.57
N GLY A 12 -2.54 5.21 13.36
CA GLY A 12 -2.58 6.50 12.70
C GLY A 12 -1.51 6.66 11.63
N TYR A 13 -1.64 7.77 10.94
CA TYR A 13 -0.72 8.20 9.90
C TYR A 13 0.03 9.44 10.38
N THR A 14 1.29 9.58 9.96
CA THR A 14 2.11 10.76 10.22
C THR A 14 2.82 11.18 8.94
N GLY A 15 3.00 12.50 8.76
CA GLY A 15 3.72 13.03 7.60
C GLY A 15 3.07 12.64 6.27
N VAL A 16 1.74 12.56 6.23
CA VAL A 16 1.04 12.33 4.96
C VAL A 16 1.06 13.63 4.18
N GLU A 17 1.71 13.57 3.02
CA GLU A 17 1.86 14.70 2.12
C GLU A 17 1.31 14.32 0.74
N VAL A 18 0.61 15.26 0.11
CA VAL A 18 0.10 15.12 -1.25
C VAL A 18 0.84 16.12 -2.14
N TYR A 19 1.60 15.61 -3.08
CA TYR A 19 2.46 16.41 -3.97
C TYR A 19 1.81 16.68 -5.31
N LYS A 20 0.97 15.76 -5.80
CA LYS A 20 0.32 15.82 -7.11
C LYS A 20 -1.11 15.30 -7.06
N ASP A 21 -1.98 15.92 -7.82
CA ASP A 21 -3.34 15.45 -8.02
C ASP A 21 -3.38 14.09 -8.71
N VAL A 22 -4.33 13.27 -8.26
CA VAL A 22 -4.65 11.97 -8.85
C VAL A 22 -6.04 12.04 -9.45
N TYR A 23 -6.17 11.65 -10.68
CA TYR A 23 -7.41 11.74 -11.43
C TYR A 23 -7.97 10.38 -11.82
N VAL A 24 -9.27 10.35 -12.11
CA VAL A 24 -9.91 9.15 -12.64
C VAL A 24 -9.20 8.66 -13.89
N GLY A 25 -8.88 7.37 -13.88
CA GLY A 25 -8.19 6.73 -14.98
C GLY A 25 -6.67 6.67 -14.84
N ASP A 26 -6.08 7.42 -13.90
CA ASP A 26 -4.64 7.32 -13.63
C ASP A 26 -4.26 5.91 -13.19
N MET A 27 -3.12 5.45 -13.68
CA MET A 27 -2.50 4.20 -13.24
C MET A 27 -1.55 4.50 -12.09
N MET A 28 -1.84 3.90 -10.93
CA MET A 28 -1.12 4.18 -9.69
C MET A 28 -0.33 2.97 -9.22
N GLU A 29 0.84 3.23 -8.67
CA GLU A 29 1.66 2.28 -7.94
C GLU A 29 1.75 2.71 -6.47
N TYR A 30 1.57 1.76 -5.55
CA TYR A 30 1.69 1.95 -4.11
C TYR A 30 2.84 1.08 -3.61
N LYS A 31 3.85 1.71 -3.03
CA LYS A 31 5.00 1.03 -2.43
C LYS A 31 4.96 1.21 -0.93
N ALA A 32 5.07 0.11 -0.18
CA ALA A 32 5.20 0.14 1.27
C ALA A 32 6.52 -0.50 1.68
N THR A 33 7.27 0.21 2.51
CA THR A 33 8.54 -0.23 3.09
C THR A 33 8.39 -0.31 4.60
N LEU A 34 8.71 -1.47 5.17
CA LEU A 34 8.74 -1.66 6.61
C LEU A 34 9.97 -0.94 7.19
N THR A 35 9.75 0.10 7.99
CA THR A 35 10.81 0.94 8.52
C THR A 35 11.23 0.60 9.94
N HIS A 36 10.30 0.01 10.73
CA HIS A 36 10.60 -0.39 12.10
C HIS A 36 9.67 -1.51 12.58
N ILE A 37 10.26 -2.47 13.30
CA ILE A 37 9.55 -3.54 14.02
C ILE A 37 9.84 -3.39 15.51
N GLY A 38 8.87 -2.87 16.25
CA GLY A 38 8.88 -2.85 17.72
C GLY A 38 8.21 -4.08 18.32
N ASN A 39 8.22 -4.19 19.64
CA ASN A 39 7.55 -5.30 20.33
C ASN A 39 6.04 -5.34 20.02
N THR A 40 5.40 -4.19 20.01
CA THR A 40 3.95 -4.05 19.83
C THR A 40 3.55 -3.31 18.55
N SER A 41 4.51 -2.65 17.87
CA SER A 41 4.23 -1.79 16.73
C SER A 41 5.04 -2.16 15.50
N ARG A 42 4.49 -1.76 14.35
CA ARG A 42 5.13 -1.85 13.03
C ARG A 42 4.99 -0.49 12.37
N ASP A 43 6.08 0.06 11.90
CA ASP A 43 6.08 1.32 11.17
C ASP A 43 6.40 1.04 9.71
N CYS A 44 5.59 1.60 8.81
CA CYS A 44 5.80 1.51 7.37
C CYS A 44 5.84 2.91 6.77
N HIS A 45 6.75 3.12 5.84
CA HIS A 45 6.72 4.24 4.91
C HIS A 45 5.99 3.84 3.65
N ILE A 46 5.12 4.71 3.15
CA ILE A 46 4.31 4.45 1.96
C ILE A 46 4.51 5.58 0.97
N GLU A 47 4.74 5.21 -0.27
CA GLU A 47 4.85 6.11 -1.41
C GLU A 47 3.80 5.74 -2.45
N VAL A 48 3.24 6.75 -3.10
CA VAL A 48 2.22 6.59 -4.14
C VAL A 48 2.70 7.27 -5.40
N PHE A 49 2.86 6.48 -6.45
CA PHE A 49 3.36 6.94 -7.73
C PHE A 49 2.27 6.84 -8.81
N LYS A 50 2.25 7.82 -9.70
CA LYS A 50 1.51 7.77 -10.96
C LYS A 50 2.43 7.25 -12.05
N LEU A 51 2.00 6.17 -12.71
CA LEU A 51 2.76 5.52 -13.79
C LEU A 51 2.29 5.98 -15.17
N ALA A 52 0.98 6.23 -15.31
CA ALA A 52 0.38 6.66 -16.55
C ALA A 52 -0.92 7.43 -16.30
N THR A 53 -1.34 8.19 -17.30
CA THR A 53 -2.61 8.93 -17.28
C THR A 53 -3.36 8.71 -18.61
N PRO A 54 -4.70 8.89 -18.65
CA PRO A 54 -5.43 8.83 -19.91
C PRO A 54 -4.92 9.87 -20.93
N ALA A 55 -4.79 9.45 -22.19
CA ALA A 55 -4.19 10.28 -23.24
C ALA A 55 -4.88 11.64 -23.45
N TYR A 56 -6.19 11.73 -23.18
CA TYR A 56 -6.93 13.00 -23.26
C TYR A 56 -6.51 14.04 -22.20
N ARG A 57 -5.80 13.63 -21.14
CA ARG A 57 -5.27 14.55 -20.12
C ARG A 57 -3.90 15.13 -20.53
N GLU A 58 -3.23 14.48 -21.46
CA GLU A 58 -1.93 14.91 -22.01
C GLU A 58 -2.09 15.62 -23.37
N GLY A 59 -3.24 16.30 -23.56
CA GLY A 59 -3.47 17.18 -24.70
C GLY A 59 -4.04 16.51 -25.96
N LYS A 60 -4.27 15.21 -25.96
CA LYS A 60 -4.98 14.54 -27.04
C LYS A 60 -6.48 14.81 -26.95
N ALA A 61 -7.14 15.20 -28.02
CA ALA A 61 -8.59 15.40 -27.99
C ALA A 61 -9.29 14.08 -27.61
N LYS A 62 -10.32 14.17 -26.76
CA LYS A 62 -10.97 12.98 -26.19
C LYS A 62 -11.60 12.08 -27.27
N GLU A 63 -12.12 12.69 -28.31
CA GLU A 63 -12.69 12.04 -29.51
C GLU A 63 -11.66 11.30 -30.36
N ASP A 64 -10.39 11.68 -30.25
CA ASP A 64 -9.27 11.05 -30.97
C ASP A 64 -8.60 9.93 -30.15
N CYS A 65 -9.00 9.76 -28.89
CA CYS A 65 -8.43 8.71 -28.03
C CYS A 65 -9.09 7.36 -28.31
N LEU A 66 -8.30 6.32 -28.36
CA LEU A 66 -8.81 4.95 -28.30
C LEU A 66 -9.33 4.63 -26.89
N PRO A 67 -10.33 3.73 -26.78
CA PRO A 67 -10.80 3.30 -25.47
C PRO A 67 -9.64 2.74 -24.60
N GLY A 68 -9.42 3.36 -23.45
CA GLY A 68 -8.36 2.94 -22.52
C GLY A 68 -6.95 3.38 -22.93
N GLU A 69 -6.81 4.25 -23.93
CA GLU A 69 -5.50 4.78 -24.33
C GLU A 69 -4.85 5.58 -23.19
N MET A 70 -3.61 5.22 -22.88
CA MET A 70 -2.83 5.81 -21.80
C MET A 70 -1.51 6.37 -22.31
N VAL A 71 -1.07 7.45 -21.69
CA VAL A 71 0.30 7.95 -21.80
C VAL A 71 1.05 7.48 -20.56
N TRP A 72 2.10 6.69 -20.76
CA TRP A 72 2.98 6.21 -19.72
C TRP A 72 4.12 7.20 -19.52
N PHE A 73 4.45 7.48 -18.29
CA PHE A 73 5.58 8.34 -17.94
C PHE A 73 6.88 7.53 -17.99
N ASP A 74 7.95 8.15 -18.46
CA ASP A 74 9.28 7.51 -18.49
C ASP A 74 9.76 7.20 -17.06
N GLU A 75 9.45 8.10 -16.12
CA GLU A 75 9.72 7.94 -14.70
C GLU A 75 8.43 8.05 -13.90
N PRO A 76 8.20 7.17 -12.90
CA PRO A 76 7.06 7.27 -11.99
C PRO A 76 6.99 8.63 -11.29
N VAL A 77 5.82 9.24 -11.28
CA VAL A 77 5.60 10.55 -10.65
C VAL A 77 5.10 10.36 -9.23
N LEU A 78 5.90 10.75 -8.23
CA LEU A 78 5.49 10.72 -6.82
C LEU A 78 4.29 11.66 -6.60
N CYS A 79 3.16 11.10 -6.17
CA CYS A 79 1.92 11.83 -5.91
C CYS A 79 1.64 12.05 -4.44
N SER A 80 1.97 11.10 -3.61
CA SER A 80 1.86 11.25 -2.15
C SER A 80 2.80 10.30 -1.43
N ALA A 81 3.13 10.65 -0.19
CA ALA A 81 3.87 9.79 0.71
C ALA A 81 3.37 9.96 2.15
N GLY A 82 3.70 9.01 3.02
CA GLY A 82 3.34 9.09 4.43
C GLY A 82 3.86 7.91 5.20
N ASN A 83 3.72 7.99 6.52
CA ASN A 83 4.08 6.92 7.41
C ASN A 83 2.82 6.41 8.13
N VAL A 84 2.76 5.11 8.34
CA VAL A 84 1.69 4.48 9.10
C VAL A 84 2.29 3.68 10.25
N ARG A 85 1.70 3.84 11.43
CA ARG A 85 1.99 3.01 12.59
C ARG A 85 0.85 2.05 12.85
N LEU A 86 1.19 0.79 12.95
CA LEU A 86 0.28 -0.32 13.20
C LEU A 86 0.62 -0.97 14.55
N VAL A 87 -0.39 -1.48 15.25
CA VAL A 87 -0.21 -2.26 16.49
C VAL A 87 -0.70 -3.68 16.24
N VAL A 88 0.09 -4.62 16.66
CA VAL A 88 -0.25 -6.04 16.56
C VAL A 88 -1.06 -6.52 17.76
N LYS A 89 -1.85 -7.57 17.57
CA LYS A 89 -2.57 -8.24 18.64
C LYS A 89 -1.59 -8.77 19.70
N LYS A 90 -2.04 -8.86 20.95
CA LYS A 90 -1.20 -9.18 22.08
C LYS A 90 -0.39 -10.47 21.91
N HIS A 91 -1.00 -11.51 21.35
CA HIS A 91 -0.35 -12.81 21.11
C HIS A 91 0.69 -12.81 19.98
N LEU A 92 0.78 -11.72 19.21
CA LEU A 92 1.73 -11.52 18.10
C LEU A 92 2.83 -10.51 18.45
N GLN A 93 2.81 -9.99 19.66
CA GLN A 93 3.83 -9.06 20.13
C GLN A 93 5.17 -9.79 20.29
N ARG A 94 6.23 -9.19 19.77
CA ARG A 94 7.58 -9.73 19.90
C ARG A 94 8.12 -9.47 21.30
N GLY A 95 9.03 -10.33 21.72
CA GLY A 95 9.61 -10.28 23.06
C GLY A 95 8.79 -11.06 24.09
N GLU A 96 9.35 -11.20 25.28
CA GLU A 96 8.70 -11.91 26.38
C GLU A 96 7.43 -11.18 26.82
N GLN A 97 6.33 -11.90 26.81
CA GLN A 97 5.06 -11.40 27.31
C GLN A 97 5.01 -11.50 28.83
N PRO A 98 4.12 -10.76 29.51
CA PRO A 98 3.98 -10.85 30.98
C PRO A 98 3.65 -12.25 31.51
N ASP A 99 3.16 -13.14 30.66
CA ASP A 99 2.88 -14.55 30.97
C ASP A 99 4.05 -15.48 30.65
N GLY A 100 5.21 -14.95 30.24
CA GLY A 100 6.42 -15.69 29.89
C GLY A 100 6.40 -16.30 28.49
N THR A 101 5.37 -16.04 27.68
CA THR A 101 5.34 -16.49 26.29
C THR A 101 6.15 -15.56 25.38
N VAL A 102 6.77 -16.14 24.37
CA VAL A 102 7.50 -15.40 23.33
C VAL A 102 6.79 -15.66 22.01
N ALA A 103 6.34 -14.61 21.37
CA ALA A 103 5.78 -14.73 20.01
C ALA A 103 6.92 -14.93 19.01
N GLU A 104 6.96 -16.09 18.39
CA GLU A 104 7.90 -16.38 17.31
C GLU A 104 7.37 -15.82 15.99
N PRO A 105 8.21 -15.17 15.19
CA PRO A 105 7.80 -14.75 13.84
C PRO A 105 7.52 -15.99 12.98
N TRP A 106 6.49 -15.91 12.17
CA TRP A 106 6.16 -16.95 11.18
C TRP A 106 7.15 -16.94 10.02
N ALA A 107 8.42 -17.15 10.31
CA ALA A 107 9.50 -16.99 9.34
C ALA A 107 9.54 -18.08 8.25
N ASP A 108 8.80 -19.18 8.42
CA ASP A 108 9.05 -20.41 7.65
C ASP A 108 7.84 -20.88 6.82
N ASN A 109 6.97 -19.99 6.36
CA ASN A 109 5.88 -20.43 5.50
C ASN A 109 6.34 -20.49 4.04
N GLU A 110 6.93 -21.63 3.64
CA GLU A 110 7.40 -21.89 2.28
C GLU A 110 6.28 -21.98 1.24
N ASP A 111 5.01 -22.04 1.67
CA ASP A 111 3.83 -22.23 0.81
C ASP A 111 3.22 -20.91 0.30
N PHE A 112 3.86 -19.77 0.53
CA PHE A 112 3.34 -18.50 0.02
C PHE A 112 3.59 -18.38 -1.48
N PRO A 113 2.53 -18.17 -2.29
CA PRO A 113 2.75 -17.95 -3.71
C PRO A 113 3.62 -16.72 -3.91
N GLU A 114 4.68 -16.85 -4.68
CA GLU A 114 5.54 -15.76 -5.11
C GLU A 114 4.74 -14.78 -5.98
N VAL A 115 3.99 -13.90 -5.36
CA VAL A 115 3.27 -12.84 -6.06
C VAL A 115 4.11 -11.58 -6.01
N GLY A 116 4.96 -11.42 -7.01
CA GLY A 116 5.60 -10.13 -7.29
C GLY A 116 6.58 -9.64 -6.21
N PHE A 117 7.27 -10.55 -5.53
CA PHE A 117 8.31 -10.15 -4.58
C PHE A 117 9.63 -9.93 -5.28
N ASP A 118 10.24 -8.82 -4.96
CA ASP A 118 11.67 -8.66 -5.14
C ASP A 118 12.35 -9.45 -4.02
N LYS A 119 13.02 -10.56 -4.38
CA LYS A 119 13.75 -11.38 -3.39
C LYS A 119 14.93 -10.66 -2.79
N ASP A 120 15.46 -9.67 -3.49
CA ASP A 120 16.59 -8.85 -3.06
C ASP A 120 16.14 -7.74 -2.09
N HIS A 121 14.83 -7.44 -2.07
CA HIS A 121 14.21 -6.45 -1.20
C HIS A 121 12.96 -7.02 -0.51
N PRO A 122 13.14 -8.00 0.41
CA PRO A 122 12.01 -8.66 1.07
C PRO A 122 11.19 -7.72 1.98
N GLU A 123 11.74 -6.57 2.35
CA GLU A 123 11.07 -5.52 3.11
C GLU A 123 10.05 -4.70 2.31
N ASP A 124 10.09 -4.82 0.97
CA ASP A 124 9.24 -4.01 0.08
C ASP A 124 8.05 -4.79 -0.47
N ILE A 125 6.94 -4.10 -0.68
CA ILE A 125 5.81 -4.57 -1.47
C ILE A 125 5.31 -3.48 -2.42
N THR A 126 5.00 -3.87 -3.65
CA THR A 126 4.42 -2.98 -4.66
C THR A 126 3.00 -3.41 -4.98
N PHE A 127 2.07 -2.46 -4.96
CA PHE A 127 0.68 -2.66 -5.36
C PHE A 127 0.30 -1.63 -6.42
N ARG A 128 -0.33 -2.08 -7.50
CA ARG A 128 -0.80 -1.23 -8.60
C ARG A 128 -2.31 -1.22 -8.64
N TYR A 129 -2.88 -0.02 -8.73
CA TYR A 129 -4.32 0.17 -8.77
C TYR A 129 -4.70 1.26 -9.80
N ARG A 130 -5.68 0.97 -10.64
CA ARG A 130 -6.25 1.95 -11.55
C ARG A 130 -7.46 2.61 -10.91
N MET A 131 -7.39 3.94 -10.74
CA MET A 131 -8.49 4.72 -10.23
C MET A 131 -9.70 4.67 -11.17
N SER A 132 -10.88 4.51 -10.59
CA SER A 132 -12.17 4.40 -11.30
C SER A 132 -13.12 5.53 -10.89
N ASP A 133 -14.26 5.61 -11.56
CA ASP A 133 -15.32 6.57 -11.22
C ASP A 133 -15.84 6.38 -9.78
N ARG A 134 -15.69 5.19 -9.21
CA ARG A 134 -16.08 4.89 -7.81
C ARG A 134 -15.18 5.56 -6.79
N ASP A 135 -13.98 5.95 -7.20
CA ASP A 135 -12.98 6.58 -6.34
C ASP A 135 -13.11 8.11 -6.34
N VAL A 136 -14.01 8.66 -7.18
CA VAL A 136 -14.25 10.10 -7.34
C VAL A 136 -15.15 10.62 -6.22
N PHE A 137 -14.78 11.77 -5.66
CA PHE A 137 -15.61 12.52 -4.70
C PHE A 137 -15.91 13.93 -5.16
N TYR A 138 -15.04 14.51 -5.98
CA TYR A 138 -15.17 15.91 -6.41
C TYR A 138 -15.56 16.04 -7.89
N LEU A 139 -16.22 17.15 -8.21
CA LEU A 139 -16.46 17.54 -9.60
C LEU A 139 -15.12 17.65 -10.35
N GLY A 140 -15.08 17.21 -11.63
CA GLY A 140 -13.88 17.23 -12.43
C GLY A 140 -13.04 15.96 -12.38
N GLY A 141 -13.51 14.91 -11.70
CA GLY A 141 -12.87 13.58 -11.70
C GLY A 141 -11.67 13.47 -10.76
N VAL A 142 -11.56 14.35 -9.76
CA VAL A 142 -10.51 14.27 -8.75
C VAL A 142 -10.87 13.16 -7.74
N VAL A 143 -9.92 12.27 -7.48
CA VAL A 143 -10.06 11.19 -6.51
C VAL A 143 -10.04 11.74 -5.10
N ASN A 144 -10.90 11.20 -4.23
CA ASN A 144 -10.91 11.52 -2.81
C ASN A 144 -9.58 11.14 -2.15
N GLY A 145 -8.96 12.07 -1.43
CA GLY A 145 -7.75 11.83 -0.67
C GLY A 145 -7.87 10.68 0.33
N ALA A 146 -9.05 10.49 0.94
CA ALA A 146 -9.32 9.34 1.81
C ALA A 146 -9.18 8.00 1.08
N ARG A 147 -9.49 7.94 -0.23
CA ARG A 147 -9.28 6.73 -1.03
C ARG A 147 -7.80 6.40 -1.19
N ASN A 148 -6.95 7.40 -1.41
CA ASN A 148 -5.50 7.20 -1.42
C ASN A 148 -5.01 6.66 -0.07
N ILE A 149 -5.45 7.23 1.04
CA ILE A 149 -5.10 6.77 2.39
C ILE A 149 -5.55 5.32 2.59
N THR A 150 -6.77 4.96 2.17
CA THR A 150 -7.24 3.56 2.24
C THR A 150 -6.33 2.62 1.46
N LEU A 151 -5.91 2.99 0.25
CA LEU A 151 -5.02 2.16 -0.56
C LEU A 151 -3.61 2.09 0.02
N MET A 152 -3.14 3.16 0.66
CA MET A 152 -1.89 3.15 1.43
C MET A 152 -1.99 2.17 2.60
N GLU A 153 -3.09 2.22 3.37
CA GLU A 153 -3.35 1.29 4.47
C GLU A 153 -3.42 -0.16 3.98
N ASP A 154 -4.16 -0.43 2.90
CA ASP A 154 -4.25 -1.76 2.31
C ASP A 154 -2.89 -2.28 1.85
N THR A 155 -2.04 -1.40 1.32
CA THR A 155 -0.68 -1.76 0.90
C THR A 155 0.18 -2.12 2.11
N ALA A 156 0.13 -1.33 3.18
CA ALA A 156 0.84 -1.62 4.43
C ALA A 156 0.37 -2.94 5.06
N LYS A 157 -0.95 -3.18 5.09
CA LYS A 157 -1.51 -4.45 5.59
C LYS A 157 -1.04 -5.65 4.77
N ARG A 158 -0.92 -5.51 3.44
CA ARG A 158 -0.38 -6.56 2.57
C ARG A 158 1.08 -6.84 2.85
N LEU A 159 1.90 -5.80 3.06
CA LEU A 159 3.29 -5.98 3.47
C LEU A 159 3.37 -6.76 4.78
N MET A 160 2.55 -6.40 5.76
CA MET A 160 2.51 -7.09 7.03
C MET A 160 2.01 -8.54 6.92
N ALA A 161 1.08 -8.83 5.99
CA ALA A 161 0.62 -10.18 5.73
C ALA A 161 1.69 -11.07 5.06
N ARG A 162 2.62 -10.50 4.28
CA ARG A 162 3.66 -11.24 3.56
C ARG A 162 4.64 -11.97 4.47
N GLU A 163 5.12 -11.28 5.51
CA GLU A 163 6.22 -11.76 6.35
C GLU A 163 5.85 -12.95 7.25
N PHE A 164 4.57 -13.18 7.50
CA PHE A 164 4.12 -14.18 8.49
C PHE A 164 3.11 -15.17 7.93
N GLY A 165 3.00 -15.30 6.63
CA GLY A 165 2.12 -16.24 5.96
C GLY A 165 0.69 -16.15 6.46
N ASN A 166 -0.30 -15.73 5.68
CA ASN A 166 -1.56 -15.58 6.27
C ASN A 166 -2.77 -16.00 5.60
N THR A 167 -3.71 -16.37 6.43
CA THR A 167 -5.11 -16.61 6.17
C THR A 167 -6.05 -15.56 6.76
N GLY A 168 -5.56 -14.43 7.26
CA GLY A 168 -6.39 -13.36 7.82
C GLY A 168 -7.21 -12.66 6.75
N HIS A 169 -8.47 -12.39 7.05
CA HIS A 169 -9.30 -11.54 6.21
C HIS A 169 -8.89 -10.09 6.40
N ILE A 170 -8.70 -9.38 5.28
CA ILE A 170 -8.74 -7.94 5.27
C ILE A 170 -10.21 -7.57 5.26
N THR A 171 -10.74 -7.19 6.40
CA THR A 171 -12.13 -6.68 6.53
C THR A 171 -12.13 -5.17 6.50
#